data_f44480f8c6b8a445da69c1aa08d4d6e0
#
_entry.id   f44480f8c6b8a445da69c1aa08d4d6e0
#
_cell.length_a   1.000
_cell.length_b   1.000
_cell.length_c   1.000
_cell.angle_alpha   90.00
_cell.angle_beta   90.00
_cell.angle_gamma   90.00
#
_symmetry.space_group_name_H-M   'P 1'
#
loop_
_entity.id
_entity.type
_entity.pdbx_description
1 polymer ?
#
loop_
_entity_poly.entity_id
_entity_poly.type
_entity_poly.pdbx_seq_one_letter_code
_entity_poly.pdbx_strand_id
1 'polypeptide(L)'
;AYSSVSHMGLVIAATMIQTPWSVTGALIMMIAHGLTSSMLFCLANTNYERMHTRTLLLTRGLQLLLPLMTTWWLLANLMNMALPPTTNLLAELTILTSMFNWSNPTIFLLGIGTVLTALYSLTLFLMIQQGKLPLHLIKIEPTNTREHILMNLHTMPMLLLLLKPEILIA
;
A
#
# COMPACT_ATOMS: atom_id res chain seq x y z
N ALA A 1 -5.73 -3.53 7.93
CA ALA A 1 -5.40 -4.82 8.53
C ALA A 1 -5.83 -5.99 7.65
N TYR A 2 -7.03 -6.00 7.07
CA TYR A 2 -7.47 -7.09 6.18
C TYR A 2 -6.76 -7.11 4.83
N SER A 3 -6.30 -5.96 4.33
CA SER A 3 -5.49 -5.92 3.12
C SER A 3 -4.13 -6.61 3.30
N SER A 4 -3.53 -6.47 4.48
CA SER A 4 -2.29 -7.19 4.79
C SER A 4 -2.49 -8.71 4.80
N VAL A 5 -3.64 -9.20 5.26
CA VAL A 5 -3.97 -10.63 5.21
C VAL A 5 -4.04 -11.15 3.78
N SER A 6 -4.63 -10.37 2.84
CA SER A 6 -4.70 -10.76 1.42
C SER A 6 -3.32 -10.83 0.76
N HIS A 7 -2.45 -9.83 0.99
CA HIS A 7 -1.07 -9.85 0.48
C HIS A 7 -0.22 -10.96 1.11
N MET A 8 -0.38 -11.22 2.42
CA MET A 8 0.30 -12.35 3.05
C MET A 8 -0.21 -13.71 2.57
N GLY A 9 -1.46 -13.80 2.12
CA GLY A 9 -1.99 -14.97 1.43
C GLY A 9 -1.20 -15.32 0.16
N LEU A 10 -0.78 -14.30 -0.63
CA LEU A 10 0.09 -14.50 -1.79
C LEU A 10 1.48 -15.01 -1.39
N VAL A 11 2.04 -14.50 -0.28
CA VAL A 11 3.31 -14.97 0.26
C VAL A 11 3.24 -16.45 0.65
N ILE A 12 2.19 -16.85 1.35
CA ILE A 12 1.98 -18.25 1.74
C ILE A 12 1.86 -19.13 0.50
N ALA A 13 1.07 -18.73 -0.49
CA ALA A 13 0.91 -19.48 -1.73
C ALA A 13 2.26 -19.65 -2.46
N ALA A 14 3.06 -18.57 -2.55
CA ALA A 14 4.37 -18.60 -3.17
C ALA A 14 5.36 -19.52 -2.42
N THR A 15 5.38 -19.47 -1.09
CA THR A 15 6.28 -20.31 -0.28
C THR A 15 5.93 -21.80 -0.37
N MET A 16 4.66 -22.15 -0.57
CA MET A 16 4.21 -23.55 -0.72
C MET A 16 4.68 -24.18 -2.04
N ILE A 17 4.95 -23.40 -3.09
CA ILE A 17 5.44 -23.88 -4.38
C ILE A 17 6.93 -24.28 -4.33
N GLN A 18 7.71 -23.66 -3.45
CA GLN A 18 9.13 -23.98 -3.17
C GLN A 18 10.06 -23.86 -4.39
N THR A 19 9.71 -23.08 -5.42
CA THR A 19 10.63 -22.78 -6.50
C THR A 19 11.53 -21.58 -6.13
N PRO A 20 12.78 -21.48 -6.67
CA PRO A 20 13.63 -20.33 -6.36
C PRO A 20 12.94 -18.98 -6.66
N TRP A 21 12.24 -18.91 -7.79
CA TRP A 21 11.48 -17.71 -8.17
C TRP A 21 10.33 -17.39 -7.24
N SER A 22 9.62 -18.39 -6.74
CA SER A 22 8.53 -18.17 -5.79
C SER A 22 9.03 -17.68 -4.43
N VAL A 23 10.14 -18.23 -3.96
CA VAL A 23 10.75 -17.82 -2.69
C VAL A 23 11.28 -16.39 -2.77
N THR A 24 11.98 -16.03 -3.86
CA THR A 24 12.45 -14.65 -4.05
C THR A 24 11.28 -13.66 -4.14
N GLY A 25 10.22 -14.00 -4.87
CA GLY A 25 8.99 -13.19 -4.91
C GLY A 25 8.35 -13.00 -3.54
N ALA A 26 8.28 -14.06 -2.74
CA ALA A 26 7.76 -14.01 -1.37
C ALA A 26 8.59 -13.08 -0.48
N LEU A 27 9.93 -13.14 -0.55
CA LEU A 27 10.83 -12.28 0.22
C LEU A 27 10.67 -10.81 -0.17
N ILE A 28 10.65 -10.50 -1.48
CA ILE A 28 10.42 -9.15 -1.97
C ILE A 28 9.07 -8.62 -1.47
N MET A 29 8.01 -9.45 -1.55
CA MET A 29 6.68 -9.04 -1.11
C MET A 29 6.62 -8.74 0.39
N MET A 30 7.24 -9.56 1.23
CA MET A 30 7.27 -9.31 2.68
C MET A 30 7.92 -7.97 3.02
N ILE A 31 9.04 -7.63 2.40
CA ILE A 31 9.75 -6.38 2.66
C ILE A 31 8.97 -5.20 2.10
N ALA A 32 8.54 -5.27 0.84
CA ALA A 32 7.81 -4.21 0.18
C ALA A 32 6.48 -3.91 0.87
N HIS A 33 5.70 -4.96 1.19
CA HIS A 33 4.44 -4.80 1.90
C HIS A 33 4.64 -4.31 3.34
N GLY A 34 5.70 -4.73 4.02
CA GLY A 34 6.04 -4.24 5.35
C GLY A 34 6.21 -2.71 5.40
N LEU A 35 6.92 -2.13 4.42
CA LEU A 35 7.12 -0.69 4.32
C LEU A 35 5.85 0.06 3.89
N THR A 36 5.10 -0.47 2.92
CA THR A 36 3.86 0.19 2.44
C THR A 36 2.74 0.15 3.47
N SER A 37 2.55 -0.97 4.15
CA SER A 37 1.50 -1.09 5.17
C SER A 37 1.80 -0.23 6.39
N SER A 38 3.06 -0.17 6.85
CA SER A 38 3.45 0.70 7.95
C SER A 38 3.23 2.18 7.60
N MET A 39 3.55 2.60 6.38
CA MET A 39 3.27 3.96 5.90
C MET A 39 1.77 4.28 5.93
N LEU A 40 0.91 3.37 5.44
CA LEU A 40 -0.55 3.55 5.46
C LEU A 40 -1.10 3.63 6.88
N PHE A 41 -0.60 2.83 7.81
CA PHE A 41 -1.00 2.93 9.23
C PHE A 41 -0.55 4.23 9.87
N CYS A 42 0.65 4.73 9.56
CA CYS A 42 1.09 6.04 10.04
C CYS A 42 0.20 7.17 9.51
N LEU A 43 -0.17 7.13 8.21
CA LEU A 43 -1.11 8.08 7.62
C LEU A 43 -2.51 8.00 8.26
N ALA A 44 -2.99 6.80 8.54
CA ALA A 44 -4.27 6.63 9.23
C ALA A 44 -4.22 7.20 10.65
N ASN A 45 -3.11 7.01 11.37
CA ASN A 45 -2.91 7.55 12.70
C ASN A 45 -2.85 9.08 12.70
N THR A 46 -2.14 9.70 11.76
CA THR A 46 -2.08 11.17 11.64
C THR A 46 -3.46 11.79 11.40
N ASN A 47 -4.31 11.12 10.62
CA ASN A 47 -5.69 11.54 10.44
C ASN A 47 -6.51 11.35 11.72
N TYR A 48 -6.32 10.21 12.43
CA TYR A 48 -7.03 9.93 13.66
C TYR A 48 -6.69 10.93 14.78
N GLU A 49 -5.42 11.31 14.93
CA GLU A 49 -4.99 12.30 15.94
C GLU A 49 -5.65 13.67 15.74
N ARG A 50 -5.97 14.03 14.47
CA ARG A 50 -6.64 15.30 14.15
C ARG A 50 -8.15 15.26 14.28
N MET A 51 -8.74 14.13 13.95
CA MET A 51 -10.19 14.02 13.83
C MET A 51 -10.85 13.32 15.00
N HIS A 52 -10.10 12.50 15.75
CA HIS A 52 -10.58 11.64 16.83
C HIS A 52 -11.74 10.73 16.44
N THR A 53 -11.86 10.40 15.14
CA THR A 53 -12.92 9.55 14.59
C THR A 53 -12.32 8.37 13.82
N ARG A 54 -12.97 7.20 13.89
CA ARG A 54 -12.57 5.97 13.18
C ARG A 54 -13.47 5.67 11.99
N THR A 55 -14.51 6.47 11.76
CA THR A 55 -15.47 6.24 10.67
C THR A 55 -15.03 6.99 9.40
N LEU A 56 -14.87 6.28 8.30
CA LEU A 56 -14.45 6.85 7.01
C LEU A 56 -15.41 7.94 6.50
N LEU A 57 -16.71 7.81 6.75
CA LEU A 57 -17.71 8.78 6.32
C LEU A 57 -17.52 10.17 6.95
N LEU A 58 -16.95 10.23 8.15
CA LEU A 58 -16.65 11.47 8.85
C LEU A 58 -15.29 12.08 8.46
N THR A 59 -14.40 11.30 7.83
CA THR A 59 -13.05 11.71 7.45
C THR A 59 -12.94 12.11 5.98
N ARG A 60 -13.89 12.84 5.45
CA ARG A 60 -13.93 13.26 4.04
C ARG A 60 -13.44 14.69 3.83
N GLY A 61 -13.01 15.00 2.61
CA GLY A 61 -12.66 16.37 2.21
C GLY A 61 -11.30 16.87 2.71
N LEU A 62 -10.41 15.98 3.16
CA LEU A 62 -9.10 16.35 3.71
C LEU A 62 -8.18 17.03 2.71
N GLN A 63 -8.40 16.84 1.41
CA GLN A 63 -7.62 17.49 0.36
C GLN A 63 -7.64 19.02 0.47
N LEU A 64 -8.77 19.61 0.90
CA LEU A 64 -8.91 21.05 1.03
C LEU A 64 -8.11 21.64 2.20
N LEU A 65 -7.92 20.85 3.26
CA LEU A 65 -7.25 21.30 4.48
C LEU A 65 -5.76 20.95 4.49
N LEU A 66 -5.40 19.76 3.99
CA LEU A 66 -4.06 19.18 4.11
C LEU A 66 -3.53 18.68 2.74
N PRO A 67 -3.25 19.58 1.77
CA PRO A 67 -2.86 19.18 0.41
C PRO A 67 -1.56 18.37 0.37
N LEU A 68 -0.57 18.66 1.22
CA LEU A 68 0.67 17.87 1.29
C LEU A 68 0.45 16.46 1.83
N MET A 69 -0.47 16.27 2.76
CA MET A 69 -0.81 14.93 3.23
C MET A 69 -1.57 14.14 2.17
N THR A 70 -2.33 14.79 1.29
CA THR A 70 -3.01 14.09 0.18
C THR A 70 -2.01 13.48 -0.79
N THR A 71 -0.87 14.14 -1.04
CA THR A 71 0.18 13.58 -1.92
C THR A 71 0.79 12.32 -1.31
N TRP A 72 1.04 12.30 0.01
CA TRP A 72 1.51 11.11 0.70
C TRP A 72 0.47 9.97 0.69
N TRP A 73 -0.81 10.29 0.88
CA TRP A 73 -1.89 9.32 0.75
C TRP A 73 -1.97 8.73 -0.66
N LEU A 74 -1.85 9.57 -1.70
CA LEU A 74 -1.82 9.12 -3.08
C LEU A 74 -0.64 8.17 -3.30
N LEU A 75 0.56 8.59 -2.93
CA LEU A 75 1.78 7.82 -3.14
C LEU A 75 1.73 6.47 -2.42
N ALA A 76 1.28 6.43 -1.16
CA ALA A 76 1.12 5.20 -0.40
C ALA A 76 0.10 4.24 -1.02
N ASN A 77 -1.03 4.76 -1.51
CA ASN A 77 -2.03 3.94 -2.20
C ASN A 77 -1.52 3.41 -3.55
N LEU A 78 -0.81 4.23 -4.33
CA LEU A 78 -0.20 3.80 -5.60
C LEU A 78 0.83 2.68 -5.37
N MET A 79 1.63 2.78 -4.30
CA MET A 79 2.56 1.71 -3.91
C MET A 79 1.82 0.44 -3.50
N ASN A 80 0.71 0.56 -2.78
CA ASN A 80 -0.09 -0.59 -2.34
C ASN A 80 -0.84 -1.26 -3.51
N MET A 81 -1.18 -0.51 -4.56
CA MET A 81 -1.81 -1.00 -5.79
C MET A 81 -0.84 -1.69 -6.75
N ALA A 82 0.42 -1.79 -6.37
CA ALA A 82 1.47 -2.36 -7.22
C ALA A 82 1.55 -1.72 -8.61
N LEU A 83 1.44 -0.38 -8.69
CA LEU A 83 1.63 0.31 -9.97
C LEU A 83 3.11 0.41 -10.34
N PRO A 84 3.45 0.40 -11.65
CA PRO A 84 4.80 0.73 -12.08
C PRO A 84 5.15 2.19 -11.70
N PRO A 85 6.30 2.48 -11.13
CA PRO A 85 7.42 1.65 -10.72
C PRO A 85 7.41 1.39 -9.20
N THR A 86 6.93 0.24 -8.76
CA THR A 86 6.96 -0.11 -7.32
C THR A 86 7.56 -1.49 -7.09
N THR A 87 8.18 -1.69 -5.92
CA THR A 87 8.72 -2.99 -5.52
C THR A 87 7.61 -4.02 -5.29
N ASN A 88 6.40 -3.59 -4.91
CA ASN A 88 5.24 -4.46 -4.81
C ASN A 88 4.88 -5.08 -6.16
N LEU A 89 4.95 -4.32 -7.27
CA LEU A 89 4.71 -4.86 -8.60
C LEU A 89 5.71 -5.98 -8.96
N LEU A 90 7.00 -5.77 -8.67
CA LEU A 90 8.02 -6.80 -8.91
C LEU A 90 7.71 -8.07 -8.14
N ALA A 91 7.31 -7.94 -6.88
CA ALA A 91 6.93 -9.07 -6.04
C ALA A 91 5.69 -9.81 -6.60
N GLU A 92 4.64 -9.07 -6.92
CA GLU A 92 3.41 -9.66 -7.47
C GLU A 92 3.67 -10.37 -8.82
N LEU A 93 4.44 -9.76 -9.72
CA LEU A 93 4.78 -10.37 -11.00
C LEU A 93 5.61 -11.66 -10.85
N THR A 94 6.60 -11.68 -9.95
CA THR A 94 7.40 -12.89 -9.70
C THR A 94 6.58 -14.00 -9.05
N ILE A 95 5.68 -13.68 -8.14
CA ILE A 95 4.74 -14.64 -7.55
C ILE A 95 3.76 -15.14 -8.61
N LEU A 96 3.19 -14.25 -9.42
CA LEU A 96 2.21 -14.57 -10.44
C LEU A 96 2.81 -15.51 -11.50
N THR A 97 4.04 -15.25 -11.95
CA THR A 97 4.73 -16.12 -12.91
C THR A 97 5.04 -17.50 -12.33
N SER A 98 5.43 -17.57 -11.06
CA SER A 98 5.68 -18.86 -10.39
C SER A 98 4.39 -19.67 -10.19
N MET A 99 3.29 -19.02 -9.83
CA MET A 99 1.98 -19.64 -9.66
C MET A 99 1.41 -20.14 -11.00
N PHE A 100 1.57 -19.37 -12.07
CA PHE A 100 1.15 -19.76 -13.41
C PHE A 100 1.90 -20.99 -13.90
N ASN A 101 3.20 -21.08 -13.63
CA ASN A 101 4.00 -22.24 -13.98
C ASN A 101 3.57 -23.49 -13.20
N TRP A 102 3.01 -23.35 -12.01
CA TRP A 102 2.48 -24.46 -11.22
C TRP A 102 1.10 -24.93 -11.71
N SER A 103 0.18 -24.00 -11.99
CA SER A 103 -1.16 -24.30 -12.54
C SER A 103 -1.79 -23.11 -13.24
N ASN A 104 -2.35 -23.33 -14.44
CA ASN A 104 -2.98 -22.28 -15.26
C ASN A 104 -4.18 -21.59 -14.59
N PRO A 105 -5.09 -22.28 -13.87
CA PRO A 105 -6.28 -21.64 -13.29
C PRO A 105 -5.95 -20.64 -12.16
N THR A 106 -4.77 -20.71 -11.56
CA THR A 106 -4.37 -19.76 -10.49
C THR A 106 -4.31 -18.31 -10.98
N ILE A 107 -4.03 -18.08 -12.27
CA ILE A 107 -3.91 -16.74 -12.83
C ILE A 107 -5.24 -15.96 -12.74
N PHE A 108 -6.38 -16.63 -12.89
CA PHE A 108 -7.70 -16.00 -12.76
C PHE A 108 -7.94 -15.54 -11.32
N LEU A 109 -7.63 -16.38 -10.35
CA LEU A 109 -7.82 -16.04 -8.92
C LEU A 109 -6.91 -14.88 -8.52
N LEU A 110 -5.66 -14.90 -8.95
CA LEU A 110 -4.71 -13.83 -8.67
C LEU A 110 -5.11 -12.53 -9.38
N GLY A 111 -5.53 -12.60 -10.64
CA GLY A 111 -6.01 -11.43 -11.39
C GLY A 111 -7.23 -10.77 -10.73
N ILE A 112 -8.19 -11.55 -10.26
CA ILE A 112 -9.33 -11.02 -9.49
C ILE A 112 -8.82 -10.37 -8.19
N GLY A 113 -7.89 -11.00 -7.50
CA GLY A 113 -7.28 -10.45 -6.28
C GLY A 113 -6.64 -9.08 -6.51
N THR A 114 -5.81 -8.92 -7.56
CA THR A 114 -5.15 -7.65 -7.89
C THR A 114 -6.16 -6.56 -8.28
N VAL A 115 -7.21 -6.89 -9.02
CA VAL A 115 -8.28 -5.93 -9.33
C VAL A 115 -9.02 -5.48 -8.07
N LEU A 116 -9.33 -6.40 -7.15
CA LEU A 116 -9.98 -6.06 -5.89
C LEU A 116 -9.09 -5.17 -5.02
N THR A 117 -7.77 -5.43 -4.96
CA THR A 117 -6.83 -4.57 -4.21
C THR A 117 -6.79 -3.16 -4.79
N ALA A 118 -6.80 -3.02 -6.11
CA ALA A 118 -6.85 -1.73 -6.78
C ALA A 118 -8.16 -0.99 -6.46
N LEU A 119 -9.29 -1.66 -6.54
CA LEU A 119 -10.60 -1.06 -6.28
C LEU A 119 -10.71 -0.54 -4.85
N TYR A 120 -10.39 -1.35 -3.82
CA TYR A 120 -10.54 -0.87 -2.44
C TYR A 120 -9.54 0.23 -2.09
N SER A 121 -8.32 0.21 -2.60
CA SER A 121 -7.32 1.26 -2.33
C SER A 121 -7.73 2.59 -2.97
N LEU A 122 -8.24 2.58 -4.20
CA LEU A 122 -8.78 3.78 -4.84
C LEU A 122 -10.02 4.31 -4.12
N THR A 123 -10.96 3.44 -3.78
CA THR A 123 -12.17 3.87 -3.06
C THR A 123 -11.83 4.46 -1.70
N LEU A 124 -10.88 3.87 -0.97
CA LEU A 124 -10.40 4.41 0.30
C LEU A 124 -9.79 5.81 0.12
N PHE A 125 -8.94 5.99 -0.88
CA PHE A 125 -8.34 7.29 -1.18
C PHE A 125 -9.40 8.33 -1.51
N LEU A 126 -10.34 8.02 -2.41
CA LEU A 126 -11.39 8.93 -2.82
C LEU A 126 -12.31 9.31 -1.65
N MET A 127 -12.70 8.35 -0.82
CA MET A 127 -13.57 8.61 0.34
C MET A 127 -12.94 9.54 1.38
N ILE A 128 -11.63 9.42 1.60
CA ILE A 128 -10.92 10.27 2.56
C ILE A 128 -10.68 11.67 2.00
N GLN A 129 -10.29 11.76 0.73
CA GLN A 129 -9.80 13.01 0.14
C GLN A 129 -10.91 13.88 -0.46
N GLN A 130 -11.93 13.26 -1.06
CA GLN A 130 -13.00 13.98 -1.73
C GLN A 130 -14.21 14.23 -0.82
N GLY A 131 -15.04 15.20 -1.24
CA GLY A 131 -16.29 15.53 -0.58
C GLY A 131 -16.26 16.86 0.16
N LYS A 132 -17.44 17.25 0.68
CA LYS A 132 -17.57 18.47 1.50
C LYS A 132 -17.02 18.20 2.89
N LEU A 133 -16.28 19.17 3.41
CA LEU A 133 -15.80 19.13 4.79
C LEU A 133 -16.96 19.06 5.77
N PRO A 134 -16.93 18.16 6.74
CA PRO A 134 -17.88 18.18 7.85
C PRO A 134 -17.63 19.43 8.71
N LEU A 135 -18.70 20.04 9.22
CA LEU A 135 -18.62 21.29 9.98
C LEU A 135 -17.75 21.20 11.25
N HIS A 136 -17.62 20.04 11.83
CA HIS A 136 -16.78 19.81 13.03
C HIS A 136 -15.27 19.82 12.73
N LEU A 137 -14.85 19.78 11.46
CA LEU A 137 -13.44 19.71 11.05
C LEU A 137 -12.84 21.08 10.67
N ILE A 138 -13.53 22.18 10.90
CA ILE A 138 -13.05 23.53 10.52
C ILE A 138 -11.78 23.95 11.27
N LYS A 139 -11.50 23.34 12.44
CA LYS A 139 -10.29 23.60 13.25
C LYS A 139 -9.35 22.40 13.27
N ILE A 140 -8.78 22.04 12.12
CA ILE A 140 -7.75 21.00 12.05
C ILE A 140 -6.37 21.66 12.17
N GLU A 141 -5.50 21.07 12.98
CA GLU A 141 -4.11 21.50 13.09
C GLU A 141 -3.36 21.27 11.76
N PRO A 142 -2.45 22.18 11.37
CA PRO A 142 -1.63 22.01 10.17
C PRO A 142 -0.70 20.80 10.30
N THR A 143 -0.13 20.39 9.17
CA THR A 143 0.82 19.28 9.14
C THR A 143 2.15 19.66 9.79
N ASN A 144 2.70 18.76 10.60
CA ASN A 144 3.99 18.93 11.24
C ASN A 144 5.14 18.39 10.35
N THR A 145 6.31 19.02 10.42
CA THR A 145 7.51 18.55 9.68
C THR A 145 7.90 17.12 10.04
N ARG A 146 7.67 16.70 11.30
CA ARG A 146 7.91 15.35 11.79
C ARG A 146 7.13 14.30 11.01
N GLU A 147 5.89 14.59 10.64
CA GLU A 147 5.03 13.67 9.87
C GLU A 147 5.57 13.48 8.45
N HIS A 148 6.02 14.56 7.80
CA HIS A 148 6.60 14.49 6.47
C HIS A 148 7.93 13.74 6.44
N ILE A 149 8.78 13.91 7.46
CA ILE A 149 10.02 13.15 7.60
C ILE A 149 9.71 11.66 7.77
N LEU A 150 8.70 11.32 8.58
CA LEU A 150 8.29 9.94 8.79
C LEU A 150 7.81 9.29 7.48
N MET A 151 7.04 9.99 6.65
CA MET A 151 6.60 9.49 5.34
C MET A 151 7.80 9.31 4.39
N ASN A 152 8.74 10.26 4.38
CA ASN A 152 9.96 10.15 3.60
C ASN A 152 10.82 8.93 3.99
N LEU A 153 10.95 8.64 5.28
CA LEU A 153 11.70 7.49 5.78
C LEU A 153 11.10 6.13 5.33
N HIS A 154 9.81 6.07 5.02
CA HIS A 154 9.19 4.88 4.44
C HIS A 154 9.34 4.82 2.92
N THR A 155 9.25 5.97 2.22
CA THR A 155 9.30 6.00 0.75
C THR A 155 10.71 5.87 0.20
N MET A 156 11.73 6.45 0.86
CA MET A 156 13.11 6.39 0.40
C MET A 156 13.68 4.96 0.32
N PRO A 157 13.52 4.09 1.33
CA PRO A 157 13.95 2.70 1.21
C PRO A 157 13.28 1.96 0.07
N MET A 158 11.98 2.21 -0.17
CA MET A 158 11.24 1.61 -1.28
C MET A 158 11.82 2.00 -2.64
N LEU A 159 12.17 3.29 -2.82
CA LEU A 159 12.78 3.77 -4.05
C LEU A 159 14.22 3.21 -4.24
N LEU A 160 14.99 3.11 -3.16
CA LEU A 160 16.33 2.52 -3.20
C LEU A 160 16.29 1.03 -3.58
N LEU A 161 15.35 0.27 -3.02
CA LEU A 161 15.14 -1.13 -3.36
C LEU A 161 14.70 -1.33 -4.82
N LEU A 162 13.97 -0.37 -5.38
CA LEU A 162 13.60 -0.39 -6.79
C LEU A 162 14.81 -0.23 -7.72
N LEU A 163 15.77 0.64 -7.35
CA LEU A 163 16.97 0.88 -8.14
C LEU A 163 17.93 -0.32 -8.17
N LYS A 164 17.95 -1.12 -7.11
CA LYS A 164 18.76 -2.32 -6.98
C LYS A 164 17.96 -3.50 -6.40
N PRO A 165 17.08 -4.11 -7.19
CA PRO A 165 16.29 -5.26 -6.73
C PRO A 165 17.15 -6.49 -6.41
N GLU A 166 18.37 -6.55 -6.94
CA GLU A 166 19.33 -7.63 -6.67
C GLU A 166 19.65 -7.80 -5.18
N ILE A 167 19.58 -6.73 -4.40
CA ILE A 167 19.80 -6.79 -2.94
C ILE A 167 18.76 -7.69 -2.25
N LEU A 168 17.56 -7.81 -2.84
CA LEU A 168 16.47 -8.64 -2.31
C LEU A 168 16.52 -10.08 -2.82
N ILE A 169 17.27 -10.34 -3.89
CA ILE A 169 17.33 -11.63 -4.58
C ILE A 169 18.60 -12.43 -4.18
N ALA A 170 19.58 -11.74 -3.58
CA ALA A 170 20.88 -12.33 -3.22
C ALA A 170 20.83 -13.39 -2.13
#